data_d4bdd82a9e1a4d1e5979eb7314106fac
#
_entry.id   d4bdd82a9e1a4d1e5979eb7314106fac
#
_cell.length_a   1.000
_cell.length_b   1.000
_cell.length_c   1.000
_cell.angle_alpha   90.00
_cell.angle_beta   90.00
_cell.angle_gamma   90.00
#
_symmetry.space_group_name_H-M   'P 1'
#
loop_
_entity.id
_entity.type
_entity.pdbx_description
1 polymer ?
#
loop_
_entity_poly.entity_id
_entity_poly.type
_entity_poly.pdbx_seq_one_letter_code
_entity_poly.pdbx_strand_id
1 'polypeptide(L)'
;PEISENARKVYDTKLAEARADFDKNPENADAIIWLGRRTAYLGNYKESIEIFTQGIEKHPKDARFLRHRGHRFITIRCFDDAIKDFELAAKLTKGKPDEIEPDGLPNARNIPTSTLQSNIFYHLGLAYYVKGDYKNALKAYRKCLKVSDNNDMKVATIHWLYMTLRRLNKEKEAAKLIATVKDNLEIIENDDYYKLIKLYQGKLKPENLTAENANT
;
A
#
# COMPACT_ATOMS: atom_id res chain seq x y z
N PRO A 1 1.14 -15.42 -9.60
CA PRO A 1 2.48 -16.01 -9.67
C PRO A 1 2.60 -17.08 -8.59
N GLU A 2 3.21 -18.20 -8.93
CA GLU A 2 3.50 -19.26 -7.98
C GLU A 2 4.57 -18.76 -7.00
N ILE A 3 4.31 -18.96 -5.72
CA ILE A 3 5.28 -18.65 -4.65
C ILE A 3 6.38 -19.74 -4.73
N SER A 4 7.66 -19.34 -4.76
CA SER A 4 8.76 -20.32 -4.75
C SER A 4 8.69 -21.21 -3.49
N GLU A 5 9.17 -22.43 -3.58
CA GLU A 5 9.13 -23.39 -2.47
C GLU A 5 9.83 -22.84 -1.21
N ASN A 6 10.96 -22.15 -1.38
CA ASN A 6 11.67 -21.53 -0.27
C ASN A 6 10.87 -20.39 0.37
N ALA A 7 10.26 -19.51 -0.44
CA ALA A 7 9.41 -18.44 0.07
C ALA A 7 8.18 -19.00 0.79
N ARG A 8 7.60 -20.10 0.25
CA ARG A 8 6.45 -20.76 0.89
C ARG A 8 6.81 -21.31 2.28
N LYS A 9 7.94 -21.98 2.43
CA LYS A 9 8.41 -22.45 3.75
C LYS A 9 8.55 -21.32 4.76
N VAL A 10 9.11 -20.18 4.34
CA VAL A 10 9.22 -18.99 5.20
C VAL A 10 7.85 -18.47 5.60
N TYR A 11 6.91 -18.39 4.66
CA TYR A 11 5.55 -17.90 4.96
C TYR A 11 4.76 -18.85 5.86
N ASP A 12 4.89 -20.17 5.65
CA ASP A 12 4.25 -21.19 6.51
C ASP A 12 4.79 -21.10 7.95
N THR A 13 6.12 -20.97 8.12
CA THR A 13 6.72 -20.78 9.45
C THR A 13 6.21 -19.51 10.12
N LYS A 14 6.19 -18.38 9.40
CA LYS A 14 5.70 -17.10 9.94
C LYS A 14 4.19 -17.13 10.26
N LEU A 15 3.40 -17.88 9.51
CA LEU A 15 1.99 -18.09 9.83
C LEU A 15 1.83 -18.92 11.10
N ALA A 16 2.61 -19.99 11.27
CA ALA A 16 2.58 -20.81 12.48
C ALA A 16 2.97 -20.00 13.73
N GLU A 17 4.00 -19.16 13.65
CA GLU A 17 4.40 -18.23 14.71
C GLU A 17 3.24 -17.28 15.07
N ALA A 18 2.64 -16.62 14.06
CA ALA A 18 1.55 -15.67 14.28
C ALA A 18 0.30 -16.35 14.87
N ARG A 19 0.02 -17.60 14.48
CA ARG A 19 -1.08 -18.38 15.05
C ARG A 19 -0.82 -18.72 16.52
N ALA A 20 0.39 -19.14 16.87
CA ALA A 20 0.76 -19.41 18.26
C ALA A 20 0.68 -18.16 19.15
N ASP A 21 1.02 -16.98 18.61
CA ASP A 21 0.90 -15.73 19.35
C ASP A 21 -0.58 -15.34 19.56
N PHE A 22 -1.41 -15.52 18.51
CA PHE A 22 -2.85 -15.31 18.60
C PHE A 22 -3.51 -16.26 19.61
N ASP A 23 -3.14 -17.56 19.61
CA ASP A 23 -3.71 -18.56 20.53
C ASP A 23 -3.42 -18.22 22.02
N LYS A 24 -2.25 -17.61 22.27
CA LYS A 24 -1.91 -17.12 23.63
C LYS A 24 -2.67 -15.84 24.01
N ASN A 25 -2.94 -14.97 23.05
CA ASN A 25 -3.47 -13.64 23.27
C ASN A 25 -4.55 -13.27 22.23
N PRO A 26 -5.71 -13.95 22.21
CA PRO A 26 -6.72 -13.79 21.16
C PRO A 26 -7.44 -12.42 21.16
N GLU A 27 -7.26 -11.64 22.22
CA GLU A 27 -7.77 -10.27 22.33
C GLU A 27 -6.73 -9.20 21.96
N ASN A 28 -5.48 -9.61 21.71
CA ASN A 28 -4.43 -8.66 21.34
C ASN A 28 -4.55 -8.23 19.87
N ALA A 29 -4.70 -6.91 19.64
CA ALA A 29 -4.86 -6.34 18.30
C ALA A 29 -3.70 -6.70 17.38
N ASP A 30 -2.46 -6.63 17.85
CA ASP A 30 -1.28 -6.92 17.03
C ASP A 30 -1.21 -8.40 16.65
N ALA A 31 -1.54 -9.32 17.58
CA ALA A 31 -1.59 -10.75 17.28
C ALA A 31 -2.62 -11.06 16.17
N ILE A 32 -3.82 -10.47 16.25
CA ILE A 32 -4.86 -10.61 15.23
C ILE A 32 -4.38 -10.03 13.88
N ILE A 33 -3.77 -8.85 13.90
CA ILE A 33 -3.25 -8.20 12.68
C ILE A 33 -2.19 -9.07 12.01
N TRP A 34 -1.23 -9.58 12.78
CA TRP A 34 -0.17 -10.43 12.22
C TRP A 34 -0.72 -11.75 11.70
N LEU A 35 -1.65 -12.39 12.39
CA LEU A 35 -2.31 -13.60 11.89
C LEU A 35 -2.98 -13.33 10.53
N GLY A 36 -3.79 -12.28 10.41
CA GLY A 36 -4.46 -11.92 9.17
C GLY A 36 -3.47 -11.59 8.03
N ARG A 37 -2.38 -10.89 8.33
CA ARG A 37 -1.34 -10.57 7.34
C ARG A 37 -0.62 -11.82 6.85
N ARG A 38 -0.18 -12.72 7.74
CA ARG A 38 0.53 -13.95 7.39
C ARG A 38 -0.37 -14.93 6.62
N THR A 39 -1.63 -15.03 6.98
CA THR A 39 -2.65 -15.77 6.21
C THR A 39 -2.75 -15.26 4.77
N ALA A 40 -2.77 -13.95 4.59
CA ALA A 40 -2.85 -13.34 3.25
C ALA A 40 -1.60 -13.57 2.39
N TYR A 41 -0.41 -13.67 2.97
CA TYR A 41 0.84 -13.92 2.20
C TYR A 41 0.88 -15.31 1.54
N LEU A 42 0.10 -16.26 2.06
CA LEU A 42 -0.11 -17.58 1.45
C LEU A 42 -1.26 -17.61 0.44
N GLY A 43 -1.89 -16.47 0.14
CA GLY A 43 -3.00 -16.37 -0.81
C GLY A 43 -4.38 -16.64 -0.21
N ASN A 44 -4.48 -16.91 1.10
CA ASN A 44 -5.75 -17.19 1.78
C ASN A 44 -6.51 -15.89 2.10
N TYR A 45 -6.84 -15.13 1.04
CA TYR A 45 -7.40 -13.78 1.19
C TYR A 45 -8.76 -13.73 1.88
N LYS A 46 -9.63 -14.73 1.65
CA LYS A 46 -10.96 -14.78 2.30
C LYS A 46 -10.82 -15.00 3.80
N GLU A 47 -10.02 -15.99 4.21
CA GLU A 47 -9.73 -16.23 5.63
C GLU A 47 -9.10 -15.00 6.30
N SER A 48 -8.17 -14.33 5.62
CA SER A 48 -7.57 -13.07 6.11
C SER A 48 -8.63 -11.97 6.33
N ILE A 49 -9.60 -11.83 5.43
CA ILE A 49 -10.71 -10.88 5.57
C ILE A 49 -11.58 -11.22 6.79
N GLU A 50 -11.85 -12.50 7.04
CA GLU A 50 -12.59 -12.97 8.21
C GLU A 50 -11.85 -12.64 9.51
N ILE A 51 -10.54 -12.90 9.56
CA ILE A 51 -9.68 -12.55 10.71
C ILE A 51 -9.73 -11.04 10.99
N PHE A 52 -9.56 -10.19 9.97
CA PHE A 52 -9.66 -8.75 10.16
C PHE A 52 -11.07 -8.29 10.53
N THR A 53 -12.12 -8.99 10.07
CA THR A 53 -13.50 -8.68 10.46
C THR A 53 -13.72 -8.92 11.93
N GLN A 54 -13.27 -10.07 12.47
CA GLN A 54 -13.28 -10.35 13.91
C GLN A 54 -12.44 -9.31 14.69
N GLY A 55 -11.31 -8.89 14.13
CA GLY A 55 -10.49 -7.82 14.71
C GLY A 55 -11.24 -6.49 14.81
N ILE A 56 -12.03 -6.11 13.79
CA ILE A 56 -12.85 -4.90 13.80
C ILE A 56 -13.95 -4.98 14.86
N GLU A 57 -14.58 -6.15 15.03
CA GLU A 57 -15.61 -6.37 16.05
C GLU A 57 -15.04 -6.19 17.48
N LYS A 58 -13.84 -6.70 17.72
CA LYS A 58 -13.15 -6.56 19.00
C LYS A 58 -12.56 -5.16 19.23
N HIS A 59 -12.04 -4.54 18.18
CA HIS A 59 -11.33 -3.25 18.22
C HIS A 59 -11.91 -2.24 17.22
N PRO A 60 -13.16 -1.79 17.38
CA PRO A 60 -13.87 -1.00 16.36
C PRO A 60 -13.28 0.40 16.09
N LYS A 61 -12.37 0.88 16.96
CA LYS A 61 -11.67 2.17 16.81
C LYS A 61 -10.24 2.04 16.29
N ASP A 62 -9.76 0.81 16.02
CA ASP A 62 -8.43 0.57 15.49
C ASP A 62 -8.47 0.56 13.94
N ALA A 63 -8.00 1.63 13.34
CA ALA A 63 -7.99 1.82 11.89
C ALA A 63 -7.12 0.79 11.13
N ARG A 64 -6.16 0.13 11.79
CA ARG A 64 -5.24 -0.83 11.19
C ARG A 64 -5.99 -2.03 10.61
N PHE A 65 -7.02 -2.54 11.30
CA PHE A 65 -7.84 -3.64 10.80
C PHE A 65 -8.54 -3.29 9.49
N LEU A 66 -9.18 -2.12 9.43
CA LEU A 66 -9.85 -1.60 8.24
C LEU A 66 -8.84 -1.41 7.10
N ARG A 67 -7.65 -0.86 7.40
CA ARG A 67 -6.58 -0.69 6.42
C ARG A 67 -6.15 -2.04 5.83
N HIS A 68 -5.95 -3.07 6.63
CA HIS A 68 -5.54 -4.38 6.16
C HIS A 68 -6.66 -5.13 5.44
N ARG A 69 -7.90 -5.07 5.94
CA ARG A 69 -9.05 -5.68 5.29
C ARG A 69 -9.35 -5.03 3.94
N GLY A 70 -9.35 -3.70 3.89
CA GLY A 70 -9.50 -2.93 2.65
C GLY A 70 -8.47 -3.31 1.58
N HIS A 71 -7.22 -3.52 1.98
CA HIS A 71 -6.19 -4.01 1.06
C HIS A 71 -6.52 -5.42 0.51
N ARG A 72 -7.06 -6.33 1.33
CA ARG A 72 -7.50 -7.66 0.84
C ARG A 72 -8.70 -7.54 -0.09
N PHE A 73 -9.64 -6.64 0.19
CA PHE A 73 -10.74 -6.36 -0.73
C PHE A 73 -10.26 -5.87 -2.10
N ILE A 74 -9.22 -5.04 -2.18
CA ILE A 74 -8.59 -4.69 -3.47
C ILE A 74 -8.08 -5.97 -4.16
N THR A 75 -7.37 -6.83 -3.44
CA THR A 75 -6.77 -8.06 -3.99
C THR A 75 -7.81 -8.96 -4.64
N ILE A 76 -9.00 -9.10 -4.02
CA ILE A 76 -10.11 -9.91 -4.56
C ILE A 76 -11.10 -9.11 -5.41
N ARG A 77 -10.76 -7.86 -5.78
CA ARG A 77 -11.53 -6.94 -6.62
C ARG A 77 -12.87 -6.46 -6.05
N CYS A 78 -13.08 -6.55 -4.74
CA CYS A 78 -14.23 -5.99 -4.03
C CYS A 78 -13.97 -4.51 -3.71
N PHE A 79 -13.91 -3.65 -4.76
CA PHE A 79 -13.44 -2.27 -4.62
C PHE A 79 -14.38 -1.38 -3.80
N ASP A 80 -15.68 -1.63 -3.81
CA ASP A 80 -16.65 -0.87 -3.00
C ASP A 80 -16.45 -1.09 -1.51
N ASP A 81 -16.18 -2.33 -1.11
CA ASP A 81 -15.91 -2.67 0.29
C ASP A 81 -14.53 -2.15 0.72
N ALA A 82 -13.53 -2.21 -0.17
CA ALA A 82 -12.24 -1.58 0.07
C ALA A 82 -12.37 -0.07 0.34
N ILE A 83 -13.15 0.64 -0.49
CA ILE A 83 -13.37 2.08 -0.34
C ILE A 83 -14.04 2.39 1.00
N LYS A 84 -15.09 1.65 1.39
CA LYS A 84 -15.77 1.82 2.69
C LYS A 84 -14.79 1.68 3.86
N ASP A 85 -13.96 0.63 3.83
CA ASP A 85 -12.96 0.39 4.86
C ASP A 85 -11.93 1.51 4.94
N PHE A 86 -11.34 1.92 3.82
CA PHE A 86 -10.36 2.99 3.82
C PHE A 86 -10.93 4.36 4.18
N GLU A 87 -12.17 4.67 3.78
CA GLU A 87 -12.82 5.91 4.19
C GLU A 87 -13.08 5.94 5.71
N LEU A 88 -13.50 4.81 6.28
CA LEU A 88 -13.68 4.71 7.74
C LEU A 88 -12.33 4.78 8.47
N ALA A 89 -11.30 4.08 7.97
CA ALA A 89 -9.95 4.17 8.51
C ALA A 89 -9.42 5.61 8.50
N ALA A 90 -9.63 6.34 7.39
CA ALA A 90 -9.25 7.75 7.28
C ALA A 90 -10.01 8.66 8.27
N LYS A 91 -11.26 8.33 8.60
CA LYS A 91 -12.01 9.05 9.66
C LYS A 91 -11.43 8.78 11.03
N LEU A 92 -11.10 7.52 11.33
CA LEU A 92 -10.57 7.10 12.62
C LEU A 92 -9.16 7.65 12.92
N THR A 93 -8.37 7.92 11.87
CA THR A 93 -7.00 8.49 12.00
C THR A 93 -6.98 10.02 11.92
N LYS A 94 -8.10 10.67 11.58
CA LYS A 94 -8.15 12.13 11.43
C LYS A 94 -7.73 12.85 12.71
N GLY A 95 -6.71 13.71 12.59
CA GLY A 95 -6.19 14.51 13.70
C GLY A 95 -5.33 13.74 14.71
N LYS A 96 -5.08 12.47 14.45
CA LYS A 96 -4.13 11.67 15.24
C LYS A 96 -2.72 11.76 14.64
N PRO A 97 -1.66 11.59 15.45
CA PRO A 97 -0.31 11.36 14.96
C PRO A 97 -0.31 10.17 13.99
N ASP A 98 0.56 10.24 12.98
CA ASP A 98 0.73 9.11 12.07
C ASP A 98 1.68 8.07 12.69
N GLU A 99 1.51 6.82 12.34
CA GLU A 99 2.25 5.70 12.89
C GLU A 99 2.99 4.97 11.77
N ILE A 100 4.26 4.64 12.00
CA ILE A 100 5.02 3.77 11.10
C ILE A 100 4.32 2.41 11.06
N GLU A 101 4.02 1.92 9.84
CA GLU A 101 3.48 0.58 9.68
C GLU A 101 4.62 -0.43 9.55
N PRO A 102 4.71 -1.44 10.45
CA PRO A 102 5.75 -2.46 10.35
C PRO A 102 5.66 -3.24 9.05
N ASP A 103 6.78 -3.40 8.34
CA ASP A 103 6.82 -4.17 7.10
C ASP A 103 6.60 -5.66 7.37
N GLY A 104 5.74 -6.27 6.57
CA GLY A 104 5.51 -7.70 6.64
C GLY A 104 6.62 -8.51 5.95
N LEU A 105 7.23 -7.89 4.94
CA LEU A 105 8.40 -8.38 4.20
C LEU A 105 9.39 -7.21 4.14
N PRO A 106 10.25 -7.05 5.16
CA PRO A 106 11.18 -5.93 5.22
C PRO A 106 12.10 -5.87 4.01
N ASN A 107 12.39 -4.66 3.52
CA ASN A 107 13.40 -4.44 2.50
C ASN A 107 14.81 -4.75 3.03
N ALA A 108 15.79 -4.83 2.13
CA ALA A 108 17.17 -5.19 2.47
C ALA A 108 17.82 -4.28 3.53
N ARG A 109 17.33 -3.05 3.67
CA ARG A 109 17.82 -2.07 4.66
C ARG A 109 17.06 -2.12 5.99
N ASN A 110 15.98 -2.90 6.06
CA ASN A 110 15.06 -2.97 7.21
C ASN A 110 14.55 -1.59 7.65
N ILE A 111 14.30 -0.69 6.68
CA ILE A 111 13.78 0.66 6.93
C ILE A 111 12.35 0.72 6.41
N PRO A 112 11.31 0.86 7.27
CA PRO A 112 9.94 1.02 6.85
C PRO A 112 9.76 2.27 5.98
N THR A 113 9.09 2.14 4.85
CA THR A 113 8.86 3.24 3.89
C THR A 113 7.43 3.75 3.90
N SER A 114 6.57 3.21 4.76
CA SER A 114 5.16 3.58 4.81
C SER A 114 4.64 3.76 6.24
N THR A 115 3.60 4.57 6.35
CA THR A 115 2.86 4.83 7.59
C THR A 115 1.41 4.38 7.44
N LEU A 116 0.68 4.29 8.54
CA LEU A 116 -0.73 3.92 8.53
C LEU A 116 -1.55 4.87 7.63
N GLN A 117 -1.38 6.19 7.79
CA GLN A 117 -2.16 7.15 7.00
C GLN A 117 -1.73 7.17 5.54
N SER A 118 -0.44 7.06 5.24
CA SER A 118 0.02 6.98 3.85
C SER A 118 -0.54 5.73 3.16
N ASN A 119 -0.54 4.58 3.82
CA ASN A 119 -1.13 3.35 3.28
C ASN A 119 -2.65 3.45 3.09
N ILE A 120 -3.38 4.05 4.04
CA ILE A 120 -4.83 4.28 3.91
C ILE A 120 -5.12 5.11 2.66
N PHE A 121 -4.49 6.28 2.51
CA PHE A 121 -4.77 7.17 1.39
C PHE A 121 -4.25 6.66 0.04
N TYR A 122 -3.11 5.96 0.04
CA TYR A 122 -2.56 5.32 -1.17
C TYR A 122 -3.52 4.28 -1.73
N HIS A 123 -3.97 3.34 -0.88
CA HIS A 123 -4.86 2.27 -1.32
C HIS A 123 -6.30 2.74 -1.58
N LEU A 124 -6.78 3.77 -0.85
CA LEU A 124 -8.04 4.44 -1.18
C LEU A 124 -7.98 5.06 -2.59
N GLY A 125 -6.87 5.74 -2.90
CA GLY A 125 -6.62 6.28 -4.23
C GLY A 125 -6.62 5.19 -5.30
N LEU A 126 -5.95 4.07 -5.03
CA LEU A 126 -5.90 2.93 -5.94
C LEU A 126 -7.28 2.31 -6.17
N ALA A 127 -8.07 2.08 -5.12
CA ALA A 127 -9.41 1.53 -5.23
C ALA A 127 -10.32 2.42 -6.08
N TYR A 128 -10.31 3.74 -5.87
CA TYR A 128 -11.02 4.68 -6.71
C TYR A 128 -10.50 4.72 -8.15
N TYR A 129 -9.18 4.68 -8.34
CA TYR A 129 -8.58 4.71 -9.67
C TYR A 129 -9.01 3.51 -10.51
N VAL A 130 -8.94 2.31 -9.95
CA VAL A 130 -9.32 1.07 -10.65
C VAL A 130 -10.83 1.03 -10.97
N LYS A 131 -11.66 1.64 -10.11
CA LYS A 131 -13.09 1.84 -10.41
C LYS A 131 -13.37 2.89 -11.49
N GLY A 132 -12.38 3.67 -11.91
CA GLY A 132 -12.57 4.79 -12.84
C GLY A 132 -13.07 6.08 -12.17
N ASP A 133 -13.19 6.12 -10.85
CA ASP A 133 -13.52 7.36 -10.11
C ASP A 133 -12.27 8.21 -9.87
N TYR A 134 -11.77 8.77 -10.97
CA TYR A 134 -10.54 9.57 -10.95
C TYR A 134 -10.66 10.86 -10.12
N LYS A 135 -11.88 11.37 -9.92
CA LYS A 135 -12.10 12.58 -9.09
C LYS A 135 -11.81 12.29 -7.63
N ASN A 136 -12.30 11.17 -7.10
CA ASN A 136 -12.04 10.77 -5.72
C ASN A 136 -10.62 10.17 -5.56
N ALA A 137 -10.09 9.46 -6.57
CA ALA A 137 -8.70 9.06 -6.60
C ALA A 137 -7.74 10.25 -6.46
N LEU A 138 -8.00 11.35 -7.20
CA LEU A 138 -7.23 12.60 -7.12
C LEU A 138 -7.20 13.16 -5.69
N LYS A 139 -8.35 13.16 -5.01
CA LYS A 139 -8.45 13.66 -3.62
C LYS A 139 -7.64 12.77 -2.65
N ALA A 140 -7.76 11.44 -2.81
CA ALA A 140 -7.06 10.50 -1.96
C ALA A 140 -5.54 10.59 -2.15
N TYR A 141 -5.04 10.60 -3.38
CA TYR A 141 -3.61 10.72 -3.64
C TYR A 141 -3.01 12.07 -3.22
N ARG A 142 -3.76 13.17 -3.31
CA ARG A 142 -3.31 14.45 -2.76
C ARG A 142 -3.16 14.40 -1.24
N LYS A 143 -4.05 13.70 -0.54
CA LYS A 143 -3.92 13.46 0.90
C LYS A 143 -2.72 12.56 1.21
N CYS A 144 -2.56 11.49 0.43
CA CYS A 144 -1.39 10.61 0.55
C CYS A 144 -0.09 11.40 0.41
N LEU A 145 0.06 12.21 -0.63
CA LEU A 145 1.25 13.03 -0.85
C LEU A 145 1.52 14.00 0.31
N LYS A 146 0.47 14.52 0.93
CA LYS A 146 0.60 15.45 2.09
C LYS A 146 1.16 14.76 3.33
N VAL A 147 0.83 13.49 3.55
CA VAL A 147 1.29 12.72 4.73
C VAL A 147 2.56 11.90 4.45
N SER A 148 2.99 11.82 3.19
CA SER A 148 4.23 11.12 2.82
C SER A 148 5.45 11.93 3.25
N ASP A 149 6.28 11.35 4.10
CA ASP A 149 7.47 11.99 4.69
C ASP A 149 8.79 11.57 4.03
N ASN A 150 8.82 10.42 3.34
CA ASN A 150 10.00 9.86 2.69
C ASN A 150 9.89 9.84 1.15
N ASN A 151 11.01 9.60 0.47
CA ASN A 151 11.07 9.63 -0.99
C ASN A 151 10.33 8.45 -1.62
N ASP A 152 10.36 7.27 -1.03
CA ASP A 152 9.72 6.06 -1.55
C ASP A 152 8.21 6.23 -1.68
N MET A 153 7.57 6.64 -0.59
CA MET A 153 6.12 6.89 -0.61
C MET A 153 5.76 8.08 -1.50
N LYS A 154 6.62 9.12 -1.56
CA LYS A 154 6.41 10.27 -2.46
C LYS A 154 6.44 9.86 -3.92
N VAL A 155 7.45 9.11 -4.40
CA VAL A 155 7.51 8.71 -5.81
C VAL A 155 6.37 7.77 -6.20
N ALA A 156 6.02 6.80 -5.34
CA ALA A 156 4.88 5.92 -5.55
C ALA A 156 3.57 6.72 -5.67
N THR A 157 3.35 7.67 -4.76
CA THR A 157 2.16 8.54 -4.77
C THR A 157 2.13 9.47 -5.98
N ILE A 158 3.27 10.08 -6.35
CA ILE A 158 3.37 10.99 -7.49
C ILE A 158 3.09 10.25 -8.79
N HIS A 159 3.56 9.02 -8.96
CA HIS A 159 3.23 8.19 -10.12
C HIS A 159 1.71 8.05 -10.30
N TRP A 160 1.01 7.59 -9.28
CA TRP A 160 -0.43 7.38 -9.38
C TRP A 160 -1.22 8.69 -9.49
N LEU A 161 -0.76 9.74 -8.83
CA LEU A 161 -1.36 11.07 -8.94
C LEU A 161 -1.19 11.64 -10.36
N TYR A 162 0.00 11.46 -10.98
CA TYR A 162 0.24 11.81 -12.39
C TYR A 162 -0.71 11.05 -13.30
N MET A 163 -0.80 9.72 -13.18
CA MET A 163 -1.72 8.90 -13.96
C MET A 163 -3.18 9.35 -13.81
N THR A 164 -3.59 9.69 -12.59
CA THR A 164 -4.93 10.18 -12.28
C THR A 164 -5.19 11.54 -12.96
N LEU A 165 -4.23 12.47 -12.91
CA LEU A 165 -4.34 13.76 -13.56
C LEU A 165 -4.44 13.62 -15.10
N ARG A 166 -3.68 12.69 -15.69
CA ARG A 166 -3.76 12.38 -17.13
C ARG A 166 -5.14 11.83 -17.51
N ARG A 167 -5.71 10.92 -16.70
CA ARG A 167 -7.08 10.41 -16.91
C ARG A 167 -8.16 11.47 -16.78
N LEU A 168 -7.89 12.56 -16.07
CA LEU A 168 -8.77 13.71 -15.92
C LEU A 168 -8.50 14.83 -16.94
N ASN A 169 -7.64 14.63 -17.94
CA ASN A 169 -7.20 15.61 -18.94
C ASN A 169 -6.60 16.89 -18.31
N LYS A 170 -5.91 16.74 -17.15
CA LYS A 170 -5.24 17.83 -16.42
C LYS A 170 -3.74 17.86 -16.70
N GLU A 171 -3.35 17.95 -17.98
CA GLU A 171 -1.97 17.80 -18.43
C GLU A 171 -1.03 18.84 -17.83
N LYS A 172 -1.46 20.10 -17.71
CA LYS A 172 -0.65 21.16 -17.08
C LYS A 172 -0.35 20.88 -15.62
N GLU A 173 -1.33 20.35 -14.86
CA GLU A 173 -1.13 19.96 -13.47
C GLU A 173 -0.22 18.73 -13.36
N ALA A 174 -0.40 17.75 -14.26
CA ALA A 174 0.43 16.55 -14.33
C ALA A 174 1.90 16.90 -14.61
N ALA A 175 2.17 17.77 -15.59
CA ALA A 175 3.52 18.22 -15.92
C ALA A 175 4.18 18.98 -14.75
N LYS A 176 3.44 19.88 -14.09
CA LYS A 176 3.94 20.59 -12.89
C LYS A 176 4.27 19.62 -11.76
N LEU A 177 3.45 18.58 -11.54
CA LEU A 177 3.66 17.60 -10.48
C LEU A 177 4.97 16.86 -10.69
N ILE A 178 5.20 16.26 -11.85
CA ILE A 178 6.43 15.49 -12.09
C ILE A 178 7.68 16.37 -12.11
N ALA A 179 7.57 17.64 -12.50
CA ALA A 179 8.69 18.59 -12.45
C ALA A 179 9.20 18.86 -11.03
N THR A 180 8.40 18.57 -9.98
CA THR A 180 8.86 18.70 -8.59
C THR A 180 9.84 17.59 -8.16
N VAL A 181 9.88 16.48 -8.90
CA VAL A 181 10.73 15.34 -8.56
C VAL A 181 12.16 15.59 -9.05
N LYS A 182 13.07 15.70 -8.09
CA LYS A 182 14.48 15.99 -8.33
C LYS A 182 15.22 14.76 -8.89
N ASP A 183 16.37 15.03 -9.51
CA ASP A 183 17.33 14.00 -9.85
C ASP A 183 18.08 13.52 -8.61
N ASN A 184 18.56 12.29 -8.64
CA ASN A 184 19.38 11.67 -7.57
C ASN A 184 18.69 11.60 -6.20
N LEU A 185 17.39 11.27 -6.19
CA LEU A 185 16.71 10.92 -4.93
C LEU A 185 17.25 9.58 -4.42
N GLU A 186 17.50 9.49 -3.14
CA GLU A 186 17.74 8.22 -2.48
C GLU A 186 16.40 7.48 -2.36
N ILE A 187 16.29 6.32 -3.02
CA ILE A 187 15.14 5.43 -3.01
C ILE A 187 15.58 4.09 -2.41
N ILE A 188 14.74 3.50 -1.58
CA ILE A 188 15.04 2.25 -0.86
C ILE A 188 14.44 1.04 -1.59
N GLU A 189 13.16 1.13 -2.00
CA GLU A 189 12.43 0.00 -2.61
C GLU A 189 11.51 0.37 -3.78
N ASN A 190 11.17 1.65 -3.95
CA ASN A 190 10.23 2.14 -4.97
C ASN A 190 10.94 2.71 -6.21
N ASP A 191 12.10 2.15 -6.59
CA ASP A 191 12.91 2.63 -7.71
C ASP A 191 12.17 2.56 -9.05
N ASP A 192 11.32 1.56 -9.26
CA ASP A 192 10.52 1.45 -10.48
C ASP A 192 9.54 2.62 -10.66
N TYR A 193 8.90 3.08 -9.59
CA TYR A 193 8.07 4.30 -9.66
C TYR A 193 8.92 5.54 -9.98
N TYR A 194 10.12 5.61 -9.43
CA TYR A 194 11.04 6.70 -9.72
C TYR A 194 11.50 6.69 -11.19
N LYS A 195 11.84 5.54 -11.75
CA LYS A 195 12.16 5.35 -13.16
C LYS A 195 10.99 5.76 -14.07
N LEU A 196 9.75 5.37 -13.71
CA LEU A 196 8.56 5.80 -14.46
C LEU A 196 8.39 7.32 -14.45
N ILE A 197 8.64 8.00 -13.34
CA ILE A 197 8.59 9.46 -13.29
C ILE A 197 9.66 10.08 -14.18
N LYS A 198 10.88 9.53 -14.20
CA LYS A 198 11.95 9.96 -15.12
C LYS A 198 11.56 9.78 -16.58
N LEU A 199 10.87 8.69 -16.93
CA LEU A 199 10.31 8.49 -18.25
C LEU A 199 9.29 9.59 -18.58
N TYR A 200 8.37 9.91 -17.65
CA TYR A 200 7.38 10.98 -17.87
C TYR A 200 8.01 12.38 -17.99
N GLN A 201 9.17 12.60 -17.37
CA GLN A 201 9.97 13.81 -17.51
C GLN A 201 10.76 13.87 -18.85
N GLY A 202 10.75 12.79 -19.66
CA GLY A 202 11.57 12.67 -20.87
C GLY A 202 13.06 12.43 -20.60
N LYS A 203 13.44 12.07 -19.39
CA LYS A 203 14.84 11.81 -18.96
C LYS A 203 15.27 10.35 -19.12
N LEU A 204 14.31 9.43 -19.28
CA LEU A 204 14.53 8.03 -19.63
C LEU A 204 13.76 7.67 -20.90
N LYS A 205 14.23 6.67 -21.60
CA LYS A 205 13.53 6.07 -22.74
C LYS A 205 12.84 4.77 -22.30
N PRO A 206 11.75 4.33 -22.97
CA PRO A 206 11.06 3.09 -22.62
C PRO A 206 11.97 1.87 -22.56
N GLU A 207 12.99 1.81 -23.45
CA GLU A 207 13.93 0.69 -23.52
C GLU A 207 14.75 0.54 -22.23
N ASN A 208 14.98 1.64 -21.49
CA ASN A 208 15.70 1.60 -20.23
C ASN A 208 14.91 0.98 -19.07
N LEU A 209 13.58 0.82 -19.20
CA LEU A 209 12.73 0.19 -18.21
C LEU A 209 12.73 -1.34 -18.30
N THR A 210 13.06 -1.90 -19.45
CA THR A 210 12.98 -3.35 -19.74
C THR A 210 14.34 -4.04 -19.70
N ALA A 211 15.43 -3.31 -19.84
CA ALA A 211 16.78 -3.88 -19.98
C ALA A 211 17.35 -4.48 -18.68
N GLU A 212 16.92 -4.01 -17.49
CA GLU A 212 17.43 -4.47 -16.20
C GLU A 212 16.70 -5.71 -15.65
N ASN A 213 15.49 -6.01 -16.13
CA ASN A 213 14.69 -7.15 -15.67
C ASN A 213 14.93 -8.45 -16.46
N ALA A 214 15.87 -8.46 -17.41
CA ALA A 214 16.17 -9.65 -18.24
C ALA A 214 17.20 -10.59 -17.59
N ASN A 215 17.77 -10.23 -16.44
CA ASN A 215 18.87 -10.98 -15.79
C ASN A 215 18.64 -11.29 -14.30
N THR A 216 17.38 -11.37 -13.83
CA THR A 216 17.09 -11.89 -12.48
C THR A 216 16.13 -13.05 -12.52
#